data_306e871ef64de4cdd4787c3e5c040573
#
_entry.id   306e871ef64de4cdd4787c3e5c040573
#
_cell.length_a   1.000
_cell.length_b   1.000
_cell.length_c   1.000
_cell.angle_alpha   90.00
_cell.angle_beta   90.00
_cell.angle_gamma   90.00
#
_symmetry.space_group_name_H-M   'P 1'
#
loop_
_entity.id
_entity.type
_entity.pdbx_description
1 polymer ?
#
loop_
_entity_poly.entity_id
_entity_poly.type
_entity_poly.pdbx_seq_one_letter_code
_entity_poly.pdbx_strand_id
1 'polypeptide(L)'
;MKLIFFFLFFLLVIRVEGQIKFLDSISIVNQINYSKKLPFIDYTTNEIEYYNLTAIKPFFDKLKLSNDRKVTIFHFGDSHVQYDQAPGIMRENFQQIFGYSGRGFVFPYAASGTHAAFDYKTKMNGNWSNSKNINKEINHPIGLSGVTIRTTDSTAGFQVQFYSIKEELKKVDLVTLFLKTSDSSFQLKYRLSSVEPWINVSVSSLLDNKIELRLTEKFNTTFELQVNKTDSTQREFEFYGMQLSSTSNKGISYNSVGINGASLLSFLKQDLFSEQIKQVNPDLIILDYGTNDLAGGKFDSIYFMNNLTKSINRIKEVLPNTCILIPTIQDFMVNGKNITATSEYASFLRRFAKINNIVIYDYFAISGGKKSMKKWLSNGIAKSDQIHLTQQGYVLKGELYGNAILTGFARYLSNPSEQVVLERKPLQPILKDTLIISDSLAVNQNNKQPKINEIQQNPKNSSTVVTPKKKDEKINNSSVNTKKNKFHTVKKGENLSVIAVKYRTSVSVLKKLNNLKSDKLQIGQKLILP
;
A
#
# COMPACT_ATOMS: atom_id res chain seq x y z
N MET A 1 -71.02 36.06 -28.12
CA MET A 1 -70.54 34.71 -27.76
C MET A 1 -69.06 34.58 -28.19
N LYS A 2 -68.17 34.83 -27.25
CA LYS A 2 -66.68 34.64 -27.50
C LYS A 2 -66.22 33.48 -26.64
N LEU A 3 -65.73 32.41 -27.31
CA LEU A 3 -65.19 31.22 -26.73
C LEU A 3 -63.75 31.53 -26.34
N ILE A 4 -63.43 31.49 -25.07
CA ILE A 4 -62.03 31.60 -24.57
C ILE A 4 -61.49 30.19 -24.41
N PHE A 5 -60.51 29.82 -25.22
CA PHE A 5 -59.73 28.59 -25.08
C PHE A 5 -58.68 28.82 -23.99
N PHE A 6 -58.78 28.12 -22.89
CA PHE A 6 -57.73 28.01 -21.88
C PHE A 6 -56.78 26.89 -22.28
N PHE A 7 -55.58 27.22 -22.75
CA PHE A 7 -54.49 26.27 -22.91
C PHE A 7 -53.82 26.04 -21.55
N LEU A 8 -54.09 24.91 -20.93
CA LEU A 8 -53.34 24.44 -19.78
C LEU A 8 -51.99 23.92 -20.27
N PHE A 9 -50.93 24.68 -20.06
CA PHE A 9 -49.54 24.21 -20.24
C PHE A 9 -49.20 23.37 -19.01
N PHE A 10 -49.28 22.04 -19.13
CA PHE A 10 -48.69 21.11 -18.16
C PHE A 10 -47.18 21.19 -18.33
N LEU A 11 -46.50 21.97 -17.51
CA LEU A 11 -45.05 21.92 -17.33
C LEU A 11 -44.72 20.59 -16.65
N LEU A 12 -44.36 19.60 -17.46
CA LEU A 12 -43.74 18.37 -17.00
C LEU A 12 -42.35 18.75 -16.48
N VAL A 13 -42.25 19.01 -15.17
CA VAL A 13 -40.94 19.09 -14.52
C VAL A 13 -40.37 17.67 -14.49
N ILE A 14 -39.66 17.29 -15.57
CA ILE A 14 -38.79 16.13 -15.54
C ILE A 14 -37.66 16.49 -14.57
N ARG A 15 -37.78 16.04 -13.33
CA ARG A 15 -36.60 15.93 -12.46
C ARG A 15 -35.64 14.97 -13.19
N VAL A 16 -34.66 15.53 -13.85
CA VAL A 16 -33.49 14.78 -14.30
C VAL A 16 -32.70 14.40 -13.04
N GLU A 17 -33.11 13.32 -12.38
CA GLU A 17 -32.29 12.67 -11.39
C GLU A 17 -31.15 11.97 -12.14
N GLY A 18 -29.94 12.51 -11.94
CA GLY A 18 -28.71 11.83 -12.31
C GLY A 18 -28.45 11.79 -13.81
N GLN A 19 -27.82 12.83 -14.34
CA GLN A 19 -27.02 12.62 -15.55
C GLN A 19 -26.09 11.45 -15.25
N ILE A 20 -26.30 10.33 -15.96
CA ILE A 20 -25.32 9.26 -16.05
C ILE A 20 -24.08 9.92 -16.66
N LYS A 21 -23.12 10.26 -15.81
CA LYS A 21 -21.87 10.88 -16.25
C LYS A 21 -21.14 9.84 -17.10
N PHE A 22 -21.17 10.01 -18.41
CA PHE A 22 -20.52 9.10 -19.31
C PHE A 22 -19.00 9.24 -19.10
N LEU A 23 -18.37 8.19 -18.60
CA LEU A 23 -16.92 8.15 -18.36
C LEU A 23 -16.22 7.80 -19.67
N ASP A 24 -15.89 8.81 -20.46
CA ASP A 24 -15.02 8.68 -21.63
C ASP A 24 -13.64 9.32 -21.38
N SER A 25 -12.70 9.06 -22.28
CA SER A 25 -11.33 9.55 -22.12
C SER A 25 -11.23 11.08 -22.13
N ILE A 26 -12.05 11.77 -22.91
CA ILE A 26 -12.05 13.24 -23.01
C ILE A 26 -12.54 13.84 -21.69
N SER A 27 -13.62 13.30 -21.15
CA SER A 27 -14.17 13.78 -19.87
C SER A 27 -13.16 13.61 -18.71
N ILE A 28 -12.38 12.52 -18.72
CA ILE A 28 -11.32 12.30 -17.71
C ILE A 28 -10.16 13.28 -17.93
N VAL A 29 -9.67 13.45 -19.16
CA VAL A 29 -8.57 14.38 -19.47
C VAL A 29 -8.93 15.81 -19.03
N ASN A 30 -10.18 16.24 -19.21
CA ASN A 30 -10.66 17.56 -18.81
C ASN A 30 -10.66 17.78 -17.27
N GLN A 31 -10.58 16.72 -16.47
CA GLN A 31 -10.43 16.82 -15.01
C GLN A 31 -8.97 16.98 -14.58
N ILE A 32 -8.00 16.70 -15.46
CA ILE A 32 -6.57 16.77 -15.15
C ILE A 32 -6.15 18.24 -15.08
N ASN A 33 -5.86 18.69 -13.87
CA ASN A 33 -5.38 20.03 -13.63
C ASN A 33 -4.31 20.06 -12.52
N TYR A 34 -3.62 21.18 -12.40
CA TYR A 34 -2.58 21.39 -11.40
C TYR A 34 -2.72 22.79 -10.81
N SER A 35 -2.82 22.89 -9.50
CA SER A 35 -2.94 24.16 -8.76
C SER A 35 -1.70 25.04 -8.92
N LYS A 36 -0.55 24.44 -9.20
CA LYS A 36 0.71 25.14 -9.44
C LYS A 36 1.52 24.42 -10.52
N LYS A 37 2.01 25.18 -11.51
CA LYS A 37 2.91 24.68 -12.54
C LYS A 37 4.32 25.23 -12.32
N LEU A 38 5.30 24.34 -12.29
CA LEU A 38 6.71 24.66 -12.06
C LEU A 38 7.55 24.10 -13.22
N PRO A 39 8.52 24.87 -13.78
CA PRO A 39 9.21 24.52 -15.02
C PRO A 39 10.12 23.30 -14.92
N PHE A 40 10.40 22.82 -13.71
CA PHE A 40 11.25 21.65 -13.48
C PHE A 40 10.43 20.37 -13.22
N ILE A 41 9.11 20.43 -13.24
CA ILE A 41 8.20 19.28 -13.11
C ILE A 41 7.73 18.88 -14.51
N ASP A 42 7.80 17.59 -14.78
CA ASP A 42 7.37 17.05 -16.08
C ASP A 42 5.89 16.69 -16.06
N TYR A 43 5.05 17.64 -16.40
CA TYR A 43 3.59 17.45 -16.51
C TYR A 43 3.18 16.70 -17.77
N THR A 44 4.04 16.70 -18.81
CA THR A 44 3.71 16.16 -20.14
C THR A 44 3.76 14.63 -20.15
N THR A 45 4.61 14.06 -19.33
CA THR A 45 4.75 12.60 -19.19
C THR A 45 4.22 12.09 -17.85
N ASN A 46 3.38 12.89 -17.16
CA ASN A 46 2.82 12.52 -15.85
C ASN A 46 1.77 11.43 -16.00
N GLU A 47 2.22 10.18 -15.97
CA GLU A 47 1.39 9.00 -16.11
C GLU A 47 1.99 7.82 -15.32
N ILE A 48 1.15 6.87 -14.90
CA ILE A 48 1.60 5.59 -14.36
C ILE A 48 2.20 4.71 -15.46
N GLU A 49 3.18 3.90 -15.10
CA GLU A 49 3.86 2.98 -16.01
C GLU A 49 3.46 1.53 -15.68
N TYR A 50 3.12 0.75 -16.70
CA TYR A 50 2.86 -0.69 -16.60
C TYR A 50 3.38 -1.39 -17.84
N TYR A 51 3.97 -2.57 -17.66
CA TYR A 51 4.61 -3.32 -18.74
C TYR A 51 3.67 -4.34 -19.41
N ASN A 52 2.58 -4.62 -18.72
CA ASN A 52 1.48 -5.42 -19.24
C ASN A 52 0.18 -4.84 -18.67
N LEU A 53 -0.82 -4.66 -19.53
CA LEU A 53 -2.11 -4.11 -19.15
C LEU A 53 -2.79 -4.93 -18.02
N THR A 54 -2.50 -6.22 -17.90
CA THR A 54 -3.03 -7.07 -16.82
C THR A 54 -2.65 -6.59 -15.42
N ALA A 55 -1.59 -5.79 -15.29
CA ALA A 55 -1.19 -5.22 -13.99
C ALA A 55 -2.20 -4.21 -13.43
N ILE A 56 -2.95 -3.51 -14.30
CA ILE A 56 -3.85 -2.41 -13.90
C ILE A 56 -5.28 -2.58 -14.42
N LYS A 57 -5.49 -3.38 -15.47
CA LYS A 57 -6.80 -3.59 -16.11
C LYS A 57 -7.91 -3.95 -15.11
N PRO A 58 -7.71 -4.88 -14.14
CA PRO A 58 -8.75 -5.19 -13.16
C PRO A 58 -9.25 -3.97 -12.37
N PHE A 59 -8.36 -3.05 -12.02
CA PHE A 59 -8.72 -1.80 -11.35
C PHE A 59 -9.45 -0.84 -12.29
N PHE A 60 -8.97 -0.65 -13.51
CA PHE A 60 -9.59 0.23 -14.49
C PHE A 60 -10.98 -0.25 -14.94
N ASP A 61 -11.18 -1.56 -15.09
CA ASP A 61 -12.50 -2.13 -15.37
C ASP A 61 -13.50 -1.82 -14.25
N LYS A 62 -13.06 -1.91 -13.00
CA LYS A 62 -13.90 -1.57 -11.85
C LYS A 62 -14.14 -0.07 -11.74
N LEU A 63 -13.14 0.75 -12.07
CA LEU A 63 -13.27 2.21 -12.06
C LEU A 63 -14.33 2.72 -13.06
N LYS A 64 -14.44 2.08 -14.23
CA LYS A 64 -15.53 2.34 -15.20
C LYS A 64 -16.92 2.13 -14.61
N LEU A 65 -17.04 1.22 -13.66
CA LEU A 65 -18.31 0.83 -13.03
C LEU A 65 -18.56 1.55 -11.70
N SER A 66 -17.82 2.62 -11.39
CA SER A 66 -17.91 3.32 -10.10
C SER A 66 -19.30 3.90 -9.79
N ASN A 67 -20.12 4.17 -10.81
CA ASN A 67 -21.51 4.61 -10.64
C ASN A 67 -22.44 3.47 -10.18
N ASP A 68 -22.05 2.21 -10.36
CA ASP A 68 -22.85 1.02 -10.07
C ASP A 68 -22.24 0.17 -8.94
N ARG A 69 -20.95 0.36 -8.66
CA ARG A 69 -20.24 -0.36 -7.61
C ARG A 69 -19.25 0.52 -6.86
N LYS A 70 -18.96 0.14 -5.60
CA LYS A 70 -17.88 0.72 -4.81
C LYS A 70 -16.53 0.25 -5.36
N VAL A 71 -15.60 1.19 -5.53
CA VAL A 71 -14.19 0.93 -5.86
C VAL A 71 -13.35 1.36 -4.67
N THR A 72 -12.52 0.46 -4.18
CA THR A 72 -11.74 0.67 -2.95
C THR A 72 -10.26 0.79 -3.25
N ILE A 73 -9.64 1.87 -2.78
CA ILE A 73 -8.20 2.12 -2.85
C ILE A 73 -7.65 2.11 -1.43
N PHE A 74 -6.50 1.45 -1.23
CA PHE A 74 -5.78 1.49 0.05
C PHE A 74 -4.33 1.94 -0.16
N HIS A 75 -3.95 3.07 0.44
CA HIS A 75 -2.66 3.71 0.29
C HIS A 75 -1.86 3.60 1.59
N PHE A 76 -0.82 2.76 1.59
CA PHE A 76 0.11 2.56 2.70
C PHE A 76 1.37 3.38 2.48
N GLY A 77 1.93 3.94 3.56
CA GLY A 77 3.19 4.67 3.46
C GLY A 77 3.80 5.12 4.78
N ASP A 78 4.70 6.07 4.65
CA ASP A 78 5.45 6.65 5.75
C ASP A 78 4.86 8.00 6.24
N SER A 79 5.71 8.93 6.70
CA SER A 79 5.30 10.27 7.15
C SER A 79 4.60 11.09 6.08
N HIS A 80 4.93 10.88 4.80
CA HIS A 80 4.30 11.59 3.69
C HIS A 80 2.84 11.17 3.48
N VAL A 81 2.50 9.92 3.84
CA VAL A 81 1.12 9.40 3.81
C VAL A 81 0.39 9.65 5.13
N GLN A 82 1.07 9.57 6.29
CA GLN A 82 0.46 9.83 7.61
C GLN A 82 -0.14 11.23 7.70
N TYR A 83 0.50 12.23 7.10
CA TYR A 83 -0.02 13.60 7.07
C TYR A 83 -1.34 13.72 6.30
N ASP A 84 -1.63 12.77 5.43
CA ASP A 84 -2.85 12.60 4.61
C ASP A 84 -3.19 13.78 3.67
N GLN A 85 -2.31 14.77 3.50
CA GLN A 85 -2.58 15.88 2.59
C GLN A 85 -2.54 15.43 1.12
N ALA A 86 -1.50 14.73 0.69
CA ALA A 86 -1.41 14.22 -0.68
C ALA A 86 -2.46 13.10 -0.95
N PRO A 87 -2.60 12.07 -0.10
CA PRO A 87 -3.70 11.12 -0.22
C PRO A 87 -5.08 11.77 -0.18
N GLY A 88 -5.28 12.82 0.63
CA GLY A 88 -6.53 13.57 0.73
C GLY A 88 -6.90 14.28 -0.57
N ILE A 89 -5.93 14.88 -1.27
CA ILE A 89 -6.14 15.47 -2.61
C ILE A 89 -6.50 14.39 -3.64
N MET A 90 -5.80 13.25 -3.61
CA MET A 90 -6.15 12.12 -4.49
C MET A 90 -7.57 11.62 -4.22
N ARG A 91 -7.94 11.45 -2.95
CA ARG A 91 -9.29 11.05 -2.53
C ARG A 91 -10.34 12.03 -3.04
N GLU A 92 -10.14 13.32 -2.81
CA GLU A 92 -11.07 14.38 -3.23
C GLU A 92 -11.25 14.37 -4.76
N ASN A 93 -10.16 14.35 -5.52
CA ASN A 93 -10.20 14.34 -6.99
C ASN A 93 -10.93 13.08 -7.53
N PHE A 94 -10.59 11.90 -7.02
CA PHE A 94 -11.26 10.68 -7.45
C PHE A 94 -12.75 10.68 -7.07
N GLN A 95 -13.09 11.12 -5.88
CA GLN A 95 -14.49 11.13 -5.44
C GLN A 95 -15.33 12.18 -6.18
N GLN A 96 -14.77 13.30 -6.56
CA GLN A 96 -15.45 14.29 -7.42
C GLN A 96 -15.80 13.71 -8.79
N ILE A 97 -14.92 12.88 -9.36
CA ILE A 97 -15.11 12.29 -10.69
C ILE A 97 -16.01 11.06 -10.63
N PHE A 98 -15.76 10.16 -9.68
CA PHE A 98 -16.33 8.81 -9.64
C PHE A 98 -17.39 8.60 -8.55
N GLY A 99 -17.66 9.60 -7.72
CA GLY A 99 -18.63 9.55 -6.63
C GLY A 99 -18.02 9.31 -5.25
N TYR A 100 -18.70 9.79 -4.22
CA TYR A 100 -18.26 9.76 -2.83
C TYR A 100 -18.74 8.48 -2.13
N SER A 101 -17.81 7.78 -1.43
CA SER A 101 -18.13 6.61 -0.60
C SER A 101 -17.46 6.68 0.79
N GLY A 102 -17.46 7.88 1.40
CA GLY A 102 -16.95 8.14 2.75
C GLY A 102 -15.52 8.67 2.79
N ARG A 103 -15.05 8.96 4.02
CA ARG A 103 -13.71 9.55 4.30
C ARG A 103 -12.57 8.53 4.19
N GLY A 104 -12.88 7.25 4.42
CA GLY A 104 -11.87 6.20 4.50
C GLY A 104 -11.29 6.01 5.91
N PHE A 105 -10.06 5.49 5.98
CA PHE A 105 -9.45 5.05 7.23
C PHE A 105 -9.01 6.22 8.12
N VAL A 106 -9.23 6.10 9.43
CA VAL A 106 -8.93 7.11 10.46
C VAL A 106 -8.37 6.41 11.70
N PHE A 107 -7.43 7.05 12.38
CA PHE A 107 -6.83 6.53 13.61
C PHE A 107 -6.67 7.64 14.68
N PRO A 108 -6.90 7.37 15.97
CA PRO A 108 -6.69 8.34 17.05
C PRO A 108 -5.21 8.43 17.43
N TYR A 109 -4.40 9.05 16.59
CA TYR A 109 -2.93 9.10 16.70
C TYR A 109 -2.40 9.70 17.99
N ALA A 110 -3.18 10.50 18.73
CA ALA A 110 -2.76 11.04 20.03
C ALA A 110 -2.35 9.95 21.02
N ALA A 111 -3.03 8.77 20.98
CA ALA A 111 -2.69 7.62 21.83
C ALA A 111 -1.32 7.00 21.54
N SER A 112 -0.78 7.25 20.37
CA SER A 112 0.53 6.73 19.96
C SER A 112 1.65 7.78 19.98
N GLY A 113 1.36 8.99 20.49
CA GLY A 113 2.34 10.07 20.61
C GLY A 113 2.86 10.59 19.27
N THR A 114 2.03 10.54 18.21
CA THR A 114 2.35 11.09 16.89
C THR A 114 1.22 12.01 16.40
N HIS A 115 1.49 12.83 15.37
CA HIS A 115 0.49 13.77 14.85
C HIS A 115 -0.61 13.04 14.07
N ALA A 116 -1.80 13.61 14.09
CA ALA A 116 -2.93 13.20 13.26
C ALA A 116 -2.72 13.61 11.78
N ALA A 117 -3.64 13.18 10.92
CA ALA A 117 -3.77 13.70 9.56
C ALA A 117 -4.09 15.22 9.58
N PHE A 118 -3.93 15.87 8.43
CA PHE A 118 -4.07 17.33 8.34
C PHE A 118 -5.51 17.83 8.52
N ASP A 119 -6.52 16.98 8.33
CA ASP A 119 -7.93 17.34 8.30
C ASP A 119 -8.69 17.06 9.61
N TYR A 120 -8.04 16.42 10.61
CA TYR A 120 -8.65 16.18 11.92
C TYR A 120 -7.62 16.23 13.06
N LYS A 121 -8.13 16.45 14.26
CA LYS A 121 -7.39 16.29 15.52
C LYS A 121 -7.98 15.17 16.35
N THR A 122 -7.18 14.64 17.27
CA THR A 122 -7.59 13.58 18.20
C THR A 122 -7.35 13.98 19.63
N LYS A 123 -8.25 13.57 20.54
CA LYS A 123 -8.09 13.69 21.99
C LYS A 123 -8.24 12.33 22.62
N MET A 124 -7.55 12.12 23.71
CA MET A 124 -7.57 10.88 24.49
C MET A 124 -7.87 11.20 25.94
N ASN A 125 -8.57 10.29 26.60
CA ASN A 125 -8.66 10.24 28.07
C ASN A 125 -8.33 8.84 28.55
N GLY A 126 -7.94 8.71 29.82
CA GLY A 126 -7.48 7.46 30.41
C GLY A 126 -6.05 7.07 30.01
N ASN A 127 -5.64 5.89 30.45
CA ASN A 127 -4.28 5.38 30.27
C ASN A 127 -4.21 4.44 29.06
N TRP A 128 -3.26 4.70 28.15
CA TRP A 128 -3.11 3.95 26.92
C TRP A 128 -1.68 3.47 26.71
N SER A 129 -1.52 2.24 26.30
CA SER A 129 -0.28 1.71 25.71
C SER A 129 -0.41 1.62 24.20
N ASN A 130 0.71 1.58 23.49
CA ASN A 130 0.69 1.43 22.03
C ASN A 130 1.87 0.59 21.53
N SER A 131 1.68 0.01 20.35
CA SER A 131 2.75 -0.57 19.53
C SER A 131 2.66 0.01 18.13
N LYS A 132 3.81 0.31 17.53
CA LYS A 132 3.93 0.80 16.15
C LYS A 132 4.78 -0.16 15.33
N ASN A 133 4.50 -0.28 14.04
CA ASN A 133 5.26 -1.14 13.13
C ASN A 133 6.74 -0.72 12.95
N ILE A 134 7.12 0.45 13.45
CA ILE A 134 8.51 0.95 13.51
C ILE A 134 9.25 0.54 14.79
N ASN A 135 8.54 0.07 15.80
CA ASN A 135 9.16 -0.32 17.08
C ASN A 135 10.09 -1.52 16.88
N LYS A 136 11.18 -1.59 17.68
CA LYS A 136 12.05 -2.77 17.73
C LYS A 136 11.30 -3.95 18.36
N GLU A 137 10.66 -3.69 19.50
CA GLU A 137 9.82 -4.64 20.22
C GLU A 137 8.35 -4.26 20.00
N ILE A 138 7.56 -5.22 19.61
CA ILE A 138 6.13 -5.08 19.35
C ILE A 138 5.40 -5.89 20.40
N ASN A 139 4.69 -5.21 21.30
CA ASN A 139 3.99 -5.82 22.43
C ASN A 139 2.53 -6.17 22.13
N HIS A 140 1.97 -5.62 21.05
CA HIS A 140 0.61 -5.85 20.61
C HIS A 140 0.60 -6.11 19.09
N PRO A 141 -0.24 -7.02 18.57
CA PRO A 141 -0.36 -7.26 17.14
C PRO A 141 -0.67 -5.97 16.38
N ILE A 142 -0.06 -5.76 15.24
CA ILE A 142 -0.21 -4.53 14.46
C ILE A 142 -1.27 -4.72 13.38
N GLY A 143 -2.31 -3.86 13.39
CA GLY A 143 -3.34 -3.79 12.37
C GLY A 143 -2.96 -2.96 11.13
N LEU A 144 -3.94 -2.72 10.24
CA LEU A 144 -3.76 -1.98 8.98
C LEU A 144 -3.24 -0.56 9.18
N SER A 145 -3.58 0.10 10.29
CA SER A 145 -3.10 1.45 10.59
C SER A 145 -1.58 1.54 10.81
N GLY A 146 -0.89 0.40 10.97
CA GLY A 146 0.52 0.36 11.39
C GLY A 146 0.73 0.68 12.87
N VAL A 147 -0.36 0.87 13.63
CA VAL A 147 -0.39 1.16 15.06
C VAL A 147 -1.48 0.34 15.72
N THR A 148 -1.23 -0.09 16.95
CA THR A 148 -2.24 -0.64 17.85
C THR A 148 -2.22 0.16 19.15
N ILE A 149 -3.37 0.52 19.66
CA ILE A 149 -3.52 1.10 21.00
C ILE A 149 -4.30 0.15 21.90
N ARG A 150 -3.90 0.08 23.16
CA ARG A 150 -4.54 -0.79 24.15
C ARG A 150 -4.71 -0.07 25.47
N THR A 151 -5.82 -0.33 26.14
CA THR A 151 -6.07 0.14 27.50
C THR A 151 -6.68 -0.95 28.38
N THR A 152 -6.36 -0.90 29.67
CA THR A 152 -7.03 -1.63 30.76
C THR A 152 -7.82 -0.68 31.67
N ASP A 153 -7.82 0.62 31.34
CA ASP A 153 -8.52 1.66 32.08
C ASP A 153 -9.99 1.70 31.64
N SER A 154 -10.90 1.38 32.55
CA SER A 154 -12.34 1.32 32.31
C SER A 154 -12.99 2.69 32.06
N THR A 155 -12.23 3.78 32.20
CA THR A 155 -12.71 5.15 31.94
C THR A 155 -12.16 5.72 30.64
N ALA A 156 -11.32 4.96 29.93
CA ALA A 156 -10.61 5.40 28.76
C ALA A 156 -11.54 5.65 27.55
N GLY A 157 -11.11 6.54 26.70
CA GLY A 157 -11.82 6.86 25.46
C GLY A 157 -10.99 7.73 24.55
N PHE A 158 -11.52 7.99 23.36
CA PHE A 158 -10.93 8.92 22.41
C PHE A 158 -11.97 9.71 21.62
N GLN A 159 -11.54 10.84 21.11
CA GLN A 159 -12.29 11.68 20.19
C GLN A 159 -11.49 11.89 18.91
N VAL A 160 -12.15 11.77 17.77
CA VAL A 160 -11.69 12.26 16.48
C VAL A 160 -12.57 13.43 16.08
N GLN A 161 -11.95 14.57 15.79
CA GLN A 161 -12.70 15.79 15.41
C GLN A 161 -12.11 16.38 14.13
N PHE A 162 -12.87 16.35 13.05
CA PHE A 162 -12.54 16.99 11.79
C PHE A 162 -12.68 18.51 11.90
N TYR A 163 -11.82 19.25 11.17
CA TYR A 163 -11.83 20.72 11.20
C TYR A 163 -13.01 21.31 10.40
N SER A 164 -13.51 20.56 9.41
CA SER A 164 -14.66 20.99 8.59
C SER A 164 -15.42 19.78 8.06
N ILE A 165 -16.69 19.98 7.75
CA ILE A 165 -17.53 18.98 7.10
C ILE A 165 -17.32 19.05 5.58
N LYS A 166 -16.64 18.07 5.01
CA LYS A 166 -16.44 17.91 3.57
C LYS A 166 -17.46 16.93 2.98
N GLU A 167 -17.55 16.87 1.65
CA GLU A 167 -18.52 16.02 0.96
C GLU A 167 -18.37 14.53 1.31
N GLU A 168 -17.12 14.05 1.47
CA GLU A 168 -16.88 12.68 1.88
C GLU A 168 -17.40 12.35 3.28
N LEU A 169 -17.41 13.32 4.21
CA LEU A 169 -17.98 13.16 5.55
C LEU A 169 -19.50 13.16 5.54
N LYS A 170 -20.14 13.99 4.70
CA LYS A 170 -21.60 14.01 4.54
C LYS A 170 -22.17 12.68 4.02
N LYS A 171 -21.33 11.82 3.42
CA LYS A 171 -21.71 10.50 2.91
C LYS A 171 -21.44 9.37 3.90
N VAL A 172 -20.89 9.66 5.07
CA VAL A 172 -20.63 8.64 6.10
C VAL A 172 -21.93 8.28 6.80
N ASP A 173 -22.32 7.02 6.68
CA ASP A 173 -23.44 6.39 7.39
C ASP A 173 -23.04 5.04 8.01
N LEU A 174 -21.76 4.66 7.86
CA LEU A 174 -21.18 3.43 8.41
C LEU A 174 -19.80 3.70 9.00
N VAL A 175 -19.61 3.38 10.27
CA VAL A 175 -18.31 3.36 10.94
C VAL A 175 -17.92 1.91 11.21
N THR A 176 -16.85 1.45 10.59
CA THR A 176 -16.29 0.13 10.86
C THR A 176 -15.12 0.27 11.82
N LEU A 177 -15.23 -0.33 13.00
CA LEU A 177 -14.18 -0.39 14.01
C LEU A 177 -13.39 -1.69 13.85
N PHE A 178 -12.08 -1.61 13.74
CA PHE A 178 -11.16 -2.74 13.78
C PHE A 178 -10.58 -2.82 15.19
N LEU A 179 -10.88 -3.88 15.92
CA LEU A 179 -10.53 -4.04 17.33
C LEU A 179 -10.42 -5.52 17.68
N LYS A 180 -9.78 -5.83 18.80
CA LYS A 180 -9.81 -7.19 19.35
C LYS A 180 -11.18 -7.47 19.95
N THR A 181 -11.80 -8.57 19.55
CA THR A 181 -13.04 -9.06 20.13
C THR A 181 -12.77 -10.32 20.93
N SER A 182 -13.10 -10.30 22.24
CA SER A 182 -12.95 -11.42 23.16
C SER A 182 -13.92 -11.25 24.33
N ASP A 183 -14.13 -12.31 25.11
CA ASP A 183 -14.97 -12.26 26.31
C ASP A 183 -14.39 -11.33 27.39
N SER A 184 -13.08 -11.06 27.31
CA SER A 184 -12.42 -10.09 28.20
C SER A 184 -12.43 -8.66 27.66
N SER A 185 -12.96 -8.38 26.48
CA SER A 185 -13.03 -7.05 25.90
C SER A 185 -14.07 -6.20 26.63
N PHE A 186 -13.76 -4.93 26.88
CA PHE A 186 -14.75 -3.98 27.36
C PHE A 186 -15.86 -3.81 26.31
N GLN A 187 -17.12 -3.63 26.78
CA GLN A 187 -18.16 -3.06 25.95
C GLN A 187 -17.80 -1.61 25.61
N LEU A 188 -18.43 -1.06 24.58
CA LEU A 188 -18.14 0.27 24.09
C LEU A 188 -19.40 1.11 24.09
N LYS A 189 -19.21 2.44 24.04
CA LYS A 189 -20.24 3.40 23.72
C LYS A 189 -19.67 4.50 22.82
N TYR A 190 -20.47 5.01 21.92
CA TYR A 190 -20.07 6.09 21.03
C TYR A 190 -21.12 7.18 20.95
N ARG A 191 -20.71 8.35 20.43
CA ARG A 191 -21.60 9.45 20.05
C ARG A 191 -20.96 10.28 18.94
N LEU A 192 -21.78 11.02 18.21
CA LEU A 192 -21.34 11.84 17.06
C LEU A 192 -21.13 13.32 17.43
N SER A 193 -21.51 13.69 18.64
CA SER A 193 -21.37 15.04 19.18
C SER A 193 -21.26 14.98 20.71
N SER A 194 -20.58 15.94 21.33
CA SER A 194 -20.45 16.02 22.80
C SER A 194 -21.78 16.32 23.52
N VAL A 195 -22.79 16.78 22.81
CA VAL A 195 -24.12 17.07 23.36
C VAL A 195 -25.13 15.95 23.15
N GLU A 196 -24.82 14.96 22.32
CA GLU A 196 -25.68 13.81 22.06
C GLU A 196 -25.52 12.71 23.13
N PRO A 197 -26.58 11.91 23.36
CA PRO A 197 -26.49 10.77 24.28
C PRO A 197 -25.53 9.71 23.75
N TRP A 198 -24.94 8.95 24.67
CA TRP A 198 -24.11 7.80 24.35
C TRP A 198 -24.96 6.64 23.82
N ILE A 199 -24.52 6.03 22.73
CA ILE A 199 -25.09 4.82 22.15
C ILE A 199 -24.20 3.63 22.53
N ASN A 200 -24.78 2.61 23.19
CA ASN A 200 -24.04 1.42 23.59
C ASN A 200 -23.75 0.50 22.40
N VAL A 201 -22.58 -0.14 22.46
CA VAL A 201 -22.07 -1.07 21.45
C VAL A 201 -21.65 -2.35 22.13
N SER A 202 -22.27 -3.47 21.77
CA SER A 202 -21.90 -4.79 22.27
C SER A 202 -20.65 -5.32 21.58
N VAL A 203 -19.69 -5.79 22.38
CA VAL A 203 -18.47 -6.48 21.93
C VAL A 203 -18.58 -7.94 22.38
N SER A 204 -18.38 -8.87 21.46
CA SER A 204 -18.47 -10.30 21.69
C SER A 204 -17.34 -11.03 20.96
N SER A 205 -16.88 -12.13 21.53
CA SER A 205 -15.90 -13.05 20.89
C SER A 205 -16.40 -13.68 19.59
N LEU A 206 -17.70 -13.62 19.31
CA LEU A 206 -18.30 -14.09 18.05
C LEU A 206 -18.07 -13.15 16.86
N LEU A 207 -17.54 -11.93 17.10
CA LEU A 207 -17.25 -10.96 16.06
C LEU A 207 -15.82 -11.15 15.53
N ASP A 208 -15.65 -11.01 14.22
CA ASP A 208 -14.36 -11.22 13.52
C ASP A 208 -13.41 -10.01 13.68
N ASN A 209 -13.09 -9.61 14.91
CA ASN A 209 -12.24 -8.46 15.23
C ASN A 209 -12.68 -7.17 14.52
N LYS A 210 -14.00 -7.06 14.27
CA LYS A 210 -14.63 -5.95 13.57
C LYS A 210 -16.04 -5.68 14.11
N ILE A 211 -16.38 -4.41 14.24
CA ILE A 211 -17.75 -3.96 14.56
C ILE A 211 -18.19 -2.93 13.53
N GLU A 212 -19.38 -3.08 12.99
CA GLU A 212 -20.00 -2.15 12.06
C GLU A 212 -21.11 -1.36 12.77
N LEU A 213 -20.92 -0.05 12.87
CA LEU A 213 -21.87 0.89 13.44
C LEU A 213 -22.60 1.57 12.28
N ARG A 214 -23.86 1.16 12.02
CA ARG A 214 -24.75 1.87 11.10
C ARG A 214 -25.30 3.09 11.82
N LEU A 215 -25.00 4.27 11.29
CA LEU A 215 -25.39 5.53 11.91
C LEU A 215 -26.86 5.84 11.59
N THR A 216 -27.64 6.14 12.62
CA THR A 216 -29.00 6.63 12.49
C THR A 216 -29.04 8.13 12.24
N GLU A 217 -28.05 8.83 12.74
CA GLU A 217 -27.86 10.26 12.58
C GLU A 217 -26.78 10.57 11.53
N LYS A 218 -26.87 11.74 10.90
CA LYS A 218 -25.86 12.19 9.95
C LYS A 218 -24.53 12.44 10.65
N PHE A 219 -23.47 11.82 10.11
CA PHE A 219 -22.12 12.13 10.55
C PHE A 219 -21.85 13.63 10.35
N ASN A 220 -21.32 14.26 11.38
CA ASN A 220 -20.90 15.65 11.32
C ASN A 220 -19.37 15.73 11.31
N THR A 221 -18.75 16.30 12.32
CA THR A 221 -17.31 16.47 12.39
C THR A 221 -16.67 15.64 13.50
N THR A 222 -17.46 15.06 14.39
CA THR A 222 -16.96 14.42 15.60
C THR A 222 -17.38 12.95 15.67
N PHE A 223 -16.48 12.11 16.13
CA PHE A 223 -16.74 10.77 16.58
C PHE A 223 -16.03 10.57 17.93
N GLU A 224 -16.80 10.26 18.96
CA GLU A 224 -16.28 9.93 20.28
C GLU A 224 -16.56 8.47 20.59
N LEU A 225 -15.58 7.77 21.16
CA LEU A 225 -15.69 6.40 21.61
C LEU A 225 -15.14 6.30 23.03
N GLN A 226 -15.86 5.59 23.88
CA GLN A 226 -15.46 5.32 25.26
C GLN A 226 -15.68 3.86 25.60
N VAL A 227 -14.79 3.28 26.40
CA VAL A 227 -15.00 1.94 26.97
C VAL A 227 -16.15 1.99 27.98
N ASN A 228 -16.87 0.87 28.07
CA ASN A 228 -18.02 0.71 28.95
C ASN A 228 -17.91 -0.65 29.67
N LYS A 229 -17.24 -0.69 30.79
CA LYS A 229 -17.12 -1.91 31.61
C LYS A 229 -18.45 -2.25 32.25
N THR A 230 -19.04 -3.38 31.88
CA THR A 230 -20.38 -3.83 32.36
C THR A 230 -20.31 -5.03 33.31
N ASP A 231 -19.18 -5.75 33.30
CA ASP A 231 -18.95 -6.85 34.26
C ASP A 231 -17.47 -7.05 34.62
N SER A 232 -17.20 -7.97 35.57
CA SER A 232 -15.88 -8.19 36.15
C SER A 232 -14.93 -8.99 35.24
N THR A 233 -15.41 -9.68 34.22
CA THR A 233 -14.59 -10.46 33.28
C THR A 233 -13.88 -9.56 32.28
N GLN A 234 -14.45 -8.40 31.99
CA GLN A 234 -13.93 -7.43 31.05
C GLN A 234 -12.71 -6.72 31.61
N ARG A 235 -11.58 -6.72 30.85
CA ARG A 235 -10.28 -6.27 31.33
C ARG A 235 -9.55 -5.32 30.40
N GLU A 236 -9.90 -5.31 29.09
CA GLU A 236 -9.10 -4.61 28.10
C GLU A 236 -9.93 -4.11 26.91
N PHE A 237 -9.36 -3.13 26.22
CA PHE A 237 -9.77 -2.71 24.88
C PHE A 237 -8.52 -2.54 24.04
N GLU A 238 -8.47 -3.23 22.88
CA GLU A 238 -7.38 -3.15 21.92
C GLU A 238 -7.94 -2.75 20.55
N PHE A 239 -7.40 -1.66 20.00
CA PHE A 239 -7.95 -0.99 18.83
C PHE A 239 -6.91 -0.83 17.72
N TYR A 240 -7.32 -1.15 16.49
CA TYR A 240 -6.47 -1.19 15.30
C TYR A 240 -6.78 -0.08 14.29
N GLY A 241 -7.90 0.63 14.45
CA GLY A 241 -8.32 1.72 13.57
C GLY A 241 -9.80 1.67 13.24
N MET A 242 -10.27 2.66 12.50
CA MET A 242 -11.65 2.70 12.02
C MET A 242 -11.73 3.22 10.59
N GLN A 243 -12.77 2.80 9.87
CA GLN A 243 -13.11 3.27 8.54
C GLN A 243 -14.43 4.02 8.57
N LEU A 244 -14.43 5.24 8.07
CA LEU A 244 -15.62 6.06 7.86
C LEU A 244 -16.08 5.91 6.41
N SER A 245 -17.19 5.22 6.18
CA SER A 245 -17.63 4.82 4.85
C SER A 245 -19.12 5.05 4.64
N SER A 246 -19.58 4.84 3.40
CA SER A 246 -21.00 4.81 3.08
C SER A 246 -21.48 3.36 2.89
N THR A 247 -22.71 3.09 3.31
CA THR A 247 -23.44 1.86 2.98
C THR A 247 -23.79 1.79 1.50
N SER A 248 -23.76 2.93 0.80
CA SER A 248 -23.91 2.95 -0.66
C SER A 248 -22.84 2.10 -1.33
N ASN A 249 -23.27 1.19 -2.22
CA ASN A 249 -22.36 0.35 -2.98
C ASN A 249 -21.84 1.05 -4.25
N LYS A 250 -21.57 2.36 -4.20
CA LYS A 250 -21.14 3.19 -5.34
C LYS A 250 -20.00 4.11 -4.93
N GLY A 251 -19.23 4.58 -5.93
CA GLY A 251 -18.21 5.59 -5.74
C GLY A 251 -16.89 5.05 -5.21
N ILE A 252 -16.02 5.96 -4.83
CA ILE A 252 -14.66 5.66 -4.37
C ILE A 252 -14.57 5.66 -2.84
N SER A 253 -14.10 4.54 -2.28
CA SER A 253 -13.61 4.44 -0.91
C SER A 253 -12.08 4.52 -0.93
N TYR A 254 -11.51 5.68 -0.57
CA TYR A 254 -10.06 5.89 -0.57
C TYR A 254 -9.54 5.90 0.87
N ASN A 255 -8.77 4.90 1.21
CA ASN A 255 -8.18 4.70 2.52
C ASN A 255 -6.69 5.00 2.47
N SER A 256 -6.16 5.71 3.45
CA SER A 256 -4.74 6.01 3.59
C SER A 256 -4.29 5.81 5.02
N VAL A 257 -3.16 5.15 5.19
CA VAL A 257 -2.50 4.95 6.48
C VAL A 257 -1.00 5.09 6.31
N GLY A 258 -0.38 5.82 7.21
CA GLY A 258 1.06 6.03 7.23
C GLY A 258 1.57 6.15 8.65
N ILE A 259 2.86 5.84 8.84
CA ILE A 259 3.54 5.99 10.13
C ILE A 259 4.87 6.70 9.92
N ASN A 260 5.11 7.77 10.67
CA ASN A 260 6.39 8.48 10.64
C ASN A 260 7.55 7.51 10.87
N GLY A 261 8.51 7.52 9.95
CA GLY A 261 9.67 6.65 10.03
C GLY A 261 9.46 5.23 9.49
N ALA A 262 8.26 4.90 8.97
CA ALA A 262 7.99 3.58 8.42
C ALA A 262 8.77 3.30 7.12
N SER A 263 9.15 2.05 6.96
CA SER A 263 9.88 1.50 5.82
C SER A 263 9.12 0.30 5.23
N LEU A 264 9.61 -0.27 4.14
CA LEU A 264 9.09 -1.53 3.61
C LEU A 264 9.09 -2.65 4.66
N LEU A 265 10.13 -2.70 5.51
CA LEU A 265 10.19 -3.67 6.59
C LEU A 265 9.10 -3.41 7.65
N SER A 266 8.75 -2.15 7.89
CA SER A 266 7.66 -1.79 8.81
C SER A 266 6.31 -2.30 8.32
N PHE A 267 6.03 -2.23 7.01
CA PHE A 267 4.83 -2.82 6.42
C PHE A 267 4.73 -4.32 6.68
N LEU A 268 5.85 -5.04 6.60
CA LEU A 268 5.90 -6.48 6.84
C LEU A 268 5.67 -6.90 8.30
N LYS A 269 5.73 -5.97 9.24
CA LYS A 269 5.46 -6.20 10.68
C LYS A 269 3.99 -6.04 11.08
N GLN A 270 3.08 -5.82 10.14
CA GLN A 270 1.65 -5.70 10.42
C GLN A 270 1.00 -7.07 10.52
N ASP A 271 1.01 -7.68 11.71
CA ASP A 271 0.58 -9.07 11.93
C ASP A 271 -0.84 -9.35 11.44
N LEU A 272 -1.78 -8.41 11.69
CA LEU A 272 -3.19 -8.52 11.33
C LEU A 272 -3.50 -8.09 9.89
N PHE A 273 -2.48 -7.79 9.07
CA PHE A 273 -2.68 -7.32 7.70
C PHE A 273 -3.58 -8.25 6.89
N SER A 274 -3.27 -9.54 6.88
CA SER A 274 -3.97 -10.53 6.03
C SER A 274 -5.44 -10.70 6.43
N GLU A 275 -5.75 -10.63 7.72
CA GLU A 275 -7.11 -10.70 8.23
C GLU A 275 -7.90 -9.44 7.86
N GLN A 276 -7.38 -8.28 8.24
CA GLN A 276 -8.11 -7.02 8.10
C GLN A 276 -8.21 -6.53 6.66
N ILE A 277 -7.17 -6.75 5.81
CA ILE A 277 -7.21 -6.30 4.42
C ILE A 277 -8.23 -7.08 3.58
N LYS A 278 -8.50 -8.35 3.91
CA LYS A 278 -9.59 -9.12 3.30
C LYS A 278 -10.95 -8.50 3.54
N GLN A 279 -11.16 -7.95 4.74
CA GLN A 279 -12.42 -7.30 5.12
C GLN A 279 -12.62 -5.98 4.38
N VAL A 280 -11.54 -5.25 4.08
CA VAL A 280 -11.56 -4.01 3.28
C VAL A 280 -11.66 -4.31 1.78
N ASN A 281 -11.01 -5.37 1.32
CA ASN A 281 -10.98 -5.89 -0.04
C ASN A 281 -10.70 -4.81 -1.11
N PRO A 282 -9.53 -4.15 -1.07
CA PRO A 282 -9.21 -3.08 -2.01
C PRO A 282 -9.00 -3.59 -3.44
N ASP A 283 -9.40 -2.76 -4.42
CA ASP A 283 -9.19 -2.98 -5.84
C ASP A 283 -7.79 -2.52 -6.29
N LEU A 284 -7.25 -1.50 -5.59
CA LEU A 284 -5.90 -0.99 -5.78
C LEU A 284 -5.21 -0.81 -4.42
N ILE A 285 -4.00 -1.34 -4.28
CA ILE A 285 -3.10 -1.03 -3.16
C ILE A 285 -1.94 -0.18 -3.67
N ILE A 286 -1.66 0.93 -2.99
CA ILE A 286 -0.51 1.78 -3.22
C ILE A 286 0.48 1.57 -2.07
N LEU A 287 1.75 1.24 -2.38
CA LEU A 287 2.84 1.08 -1.41
C LEU A 287 3.83 2.22 -1.56
N ASP A 288 3.61 3.35 -0.86
CA ASP A 288 4.44 4.56 -0.91
C ASP A 288 5.48 4.57 0.21
N TYR A 289 6.46 3.65 0.10
CA TYR A 289 7.60 3.51 1.02
C TYR A 289 8.93 3.68 0.29
N GLY A 290 10.00 3.92 1.04
CA GLY A 290 11.37 3.98 0.53
C GLY A 290 12.18 5.17 1.06
N THR A 291 11.54 6.27 1.47
CA THR A 291 12.25 7.45 2.01
C THR A 291 13.10 7.07 3.23
N ASN A 292 12.50 6.37 4.18
CA ASN A 292 13.20 5.92 5.39
C ASN A 292 14.18 4.78 5.12
N ASP A 293 13.89 3.93 4.14
CA ASP A 293 14.80 2.84 3.70
C ASP A 293 16.10 3.42 3.12
N LEU A 294 16.04 4.60 2.47
CA LEU A 294 17.19 5.27 1.84
C LEU A 294 17.79 6.41 2.66
N ALA A 295 17.25 6.75 3.82
CA ALA A 295 17.72 7.88 4.65
C ALA A 295 19.19 7.76 5.05
N GLY A 296 19.74 6.55 5.13
CA GLY A 296 21.16 6.26 5.34
C GLY A 296 22.06 6.55 4.13
N GLY A 297 21.51 6.97 3.00
CA GLY A 297 22.23 7.34 1.78
C GLY A 297 22.77 6.17 0.96
N LYS A 298 22.44 4.93 1.31
CA LYS A 298 22.88 3.72 0.60
C LYS A 298 21.70 3.01 -0.02
N PHE A 299 21.85 2.56 -1.27
CA PHE A 299 20.91 1.70 -1.93
C PHE A 299 21.38 0.23 -1.84
N ASP A 300 20.54 -0.65 -1.30
CA ASP A 300 20.75 -2.09 -1.26
C ASP A 300 19.66 -2.79 -2.09
N SER A 301 20.01 -3.19 -3.30
CA SER A 301 19.10 -3.84 -4.23
C SER A 301 18.57 -5.19 -3.70
N ILE A 302 19.34 -5.89 -2.87
CA ILE A 302 18.93 -7.17 -2.27
C ILE A 302 17.87 -6.93 -1.19
N TYR A 303 18.07 -5.92 -0.36
CA TYR A 303 17.10 -5.50 0.63
C TYR A 303 15.75 -5.15 -0.01
N PHE A 304 15.77 -4.28 -1.05
CA PHE A 304 14.55 -3.88 -1.74
C PHE A 304 13.89 -5.04 -2.49
N MET A 305 14.67 -5.87 -3.19
CA MET A 305 14.15 -7.07 -3.86
C MET A 305 13.39 -7.97 -2.88
N ASN A 306 14.01 -8.31 -1.76
CA ASN A 306 13.43 -9.22 -0.78
C ASN A 306 12.16 -8.65 -0.14
N ASN A 307 12.18 -7.38 0.28
CA ASN A 307 11.06 -6.79 1.01
C ASN A 307 9.88 -6.44 0.08
N LEU A 308 10.13 -5.98 -1.13
CA LEU A 308 9.08 -5.77 -2.13
C LEU A 308 8.43 -7.09 -2.54
N THR A 309 9.24 -8.13 -2.81
CA THR A 309 8.71 -9.46 -3.16
C THR A 309 7.85 -10.02 -2.03
N LYS A 310 8.30 -9.94 -0.77
CA LYS A 310 7.51 -10.36 0.38
C LYS A 310 6.22 -9.57 0.52
N SER A 311 6.27 -8.25 0.30
CA SER A 311 5.09 -7.38 0.39
C SER A 311 4.05 -7.72 -0.68
N ILE A 312 4.50 -7.90 -1.93
CA ILE A 312 3.64 -8.29 -3.05
C ILE A 312 3.02 -9.66 -2.81
N ASN A 313 3.83 -10.66 -2.44
CA ASN A 313 3.34 -12.02 -2.18
C ASN A 313 2.29 -12.01 -1.07
N ARG A 314 2.56 -11.33 0.04
CA ARG A 314 1.61 -11.18 1.15
C ARG A 314 0.27 -10.58 0.72
N ILE A 315 0.29 -9.59 -0.16
CA ILE A 315 -0.93 -9.01 -0.72
C ILE A 315 -1.63 -10.02 -1.63
N LYS A 316 -0.88 -10.62 -2.55
CA LYS A 316 -1.45 -11.53 -3.56
C LYS A 316 -1.97 -12.85 -3.00
N GLU A 317 -1.39 -13.35 -1.90
CA GLU A 317 -1.88 -14.53 -1.17
C GLU A 317 -3.31 -14.34 -0.66
N VAL A 318 -3.67 -13.13 -0.25
CA VAL A 318 -5.00 -12.85 0.32
C VAL A 318 -5.93 -12.10 -0.65
N LEU A 319 -5.37 -11.39 -1.61
CA LEU A 319 -6.07 -10.54 -2.59
C LEU A 319 -5.48 -10.73 -4.00
N PRO A 320 -5.69 -11.88 -4.64
CA PRO A 320 -5.02 -12.22 -5.91
C PRO A 320 -5.34 -11.25 -7.05
N ASN A 321 -6.52 -10.65 -7.06
CA ASN A 321 -7.01 -9.76 -8.12
C ASN A 321 -6.76 -8.27 -7.85
N THR A 322 -6.23 -7.89 -6.67
CA THR A 322 -5.92 -6.49 -6.34
C THR A 322 -4.74 -6.00 -7.15
N CYS A 323 -4.88 -4.84 -7.79
CA CYS A 323 -3.77 -4.18 -8.46
C CYS A 323 -2.81 -3.56 -7.44
N ILE A 324 -1.51 -3.54 -7.75
CA ILE A 324 -0.48 -2.96 -6.88
C ILE A 324 0.25 -1.87 -7.65
N LEU A 325 0.30 -0.66 -7.08
CA LEU A 325 1.05 0.47 -7.57
C LEU A 325 2.14 0.84 -6.56
N ILE A 326 3.37 0.98 -7.04
CA ILE A 326 4.52 1.38 -6.21
C ILE A 326 5.12 2.65 -6.83
N PRO A 327 5.01 3.82 -6.18
CA PRO A 327 5.68 5.01 -6.64
C PRO A 327 7.17 4.95 -6.33
N THR A 328 8.00 5.58 -7.18
CA THR A 328 9.36 5.93 -6.79
C THR A 328 9.31 7.09 -5.81
N ILE A 329 10.33 7.23 -4.97
CA ILE A 329 10.41 8.31 -4.00
C ILE A 329 10.97 9.58 -4.61
N GLN A 330 10.52 10.73 -4.10
CA GLN A 330 11.07 12.03 -4.45
C GLN A 330 12.55 12.12 -4.10
N ASP A 331 13.30 12.93 -4.84
CA ASP A 331 14.62 13.35 -4.42
C ASP A 331 14.55 14.04 -3.05
N PHE A 332 15.50 13.78 -2.17
CA PHE A 332 15.56 14.41 -0.86
C PHE A 332 17.00 14.58 -0.36
N MET A 333 17.17 15.33 0.72
CA MET A 333 18.48 15.62 1.30
C MET A 333 18.49 15.30 2.79
N VAL A 334 19.60 14.79 3.28
CA VAL A 334 19.86 14.57 4.70
C VAL A 334 21.11 15.36 5.09
N ASN A 335 21.01 16.21 6.10
CA ASN A 335 22.11 17.07 6.56
C ASN A 335 22.76 17.86 5.40
N GLY A 336 21.92 18.41 4.51
CA GLY A 336 22.36 19.21 3.36
C GLY A 336 22.99 18.42 2.21
N LYS A 337 23.08 17.08 2.32
CA LYS A 337 23.63 16.19 1.28
C LYS A 337 22.51 15.52 0.52
N ASN A 338 22.58 15.56 -0.81
CA ASN A 338 21.60 14.87 -1.68
C ASN A 338 21.75 13.36 -1.57
N ILE A 339 20.63 12.65 -1.41
CA ILE A 339 20.58 11.19 -1.33
C ILE A 339 20.52 10.61 -2.75
N THR A 340 21.69 10.32 -3.33
CA THR A 340 21.80 9.79 -4.71
C THR A 340 21.18 8.40 -4.87
N ALA A 341 21.06 7.64 -3.80
CA ALA A 341 20.40 6.34 -3.74
C ALA A 341 18.95 6.37 -4.26
N THR A 342 18.28 7.54 -4.26
CA THR A 342 16.92 7.70 -4.82
C THR A 342 16.88 7.39 -6.32
N SER A 343 17.88 7.83 -7.08
CA SER A 343 17.95 7.54 -8.53
C SER A 343 18.27 6.07 -8.83
N GLU A 344 19.07 5.43 -7.96
CA GLU A 344 19.36 3.99 -8.06
C GLU A 344 18.11 3.18 -7.76
N TYR A 345 17.37 3.55 -6.72
CA TYR A 345 16.09 2.93 -6.38
C TYR A 345 15.06 3.10 -7.52
N ALA A 346 14.91 4.29 -8.10
CA ALA A 346 13.99 4.51 -9.21
C ALA A 346 14.32 3.60 -10.42
N SER A 347 15.61 3.50 -10.77
CA SER A 347 16.07 2.60 -11.83
C SER A 347 15.86 1.13 -11.51
N PHE A 348 16.06 0.73 -10.25
CA PHE A 348 15.78 -0.61 -9.77
C PHE A 348 14.30 -0.93 -9.84
N LEU A 349 13.42 -0.03 -9.35
CA LEU A 349 12.00 -0.27 -9.25
C LEU A 349 11.35 -0.47 -10.64
N ARG A 350 11.79 0.27 -11.67
CA ARG A 350 11.33 0.04 -13.04
C ARG A 350 11.64 -1.39 -13.52
N ARG A 351 12.88 -1.87 -13.30
CA ARG A 351 13.24 -3.26 -13.67
C ARG A 351 12.47 -4.29 -12.85
N PHE A 352 12.31 -4.03 -11.55
CA PHE A 352 11.56 -4.89 -10.65
C PHE A 352 10.08 -4.99 -11.09
N ALA A 353 9.46 -3.87 -11.44
CA ALA A 353 8.07 -3.79 -11.88
C ALA A 353 7.84 -4.56 -13.20
N LYS A 354 8.77 -4.45 -14.14
CA LYS A 354 8.71 -5.20 -15.41
C LYS A 354 8.69 -6.71 -15.19
N ILE A 355 9.55 -7.20 -14.28
CA ILE A 355 9.66 -8.65 -13.97
C ILE A 355 8.44 -9.16 -13.23
N ASN A 356 7.87 -8.36 -12.31
CA ASN A 356 6.81 -8.77 -11.39
C ASN A 356 5.41 -8.35 -11.85
N ASN A 357 5.28 -7.76 -13.04
CA ASN A 357 4.03 -7.27 -13.62
C ASN A 357 3.22 -6.42 -12.63
N ILE A 358 3.85 -5.39 -12.07
CA ILE A 358 3.21 -4.40 -11.20
C ILE A 358 3.24 -3.02 -11.83
N VAL A 359 2.39 -2.13 -11.35
CA VAL A 359 2.34 -0.74 -11.80
C VAL A 359 3.33 0.08 -11.01
N ILE A 360 4.03 1.00 -11.66
CA ILE A 360 4.84 2.02 -11.00
C ILE A 360 4.38 3.43 -11.37
N TYR A 361 4.72 4.36 -10.50
CA TYR A 361 4.66 5.77 -10.80
C TYR A 361 6.03 6.39 -10.55
N ASP A 362 6.67 6.88 -11.62
CA ASP A 362 8.02 7.45 -11.50
C ASP A 362 8.00 8.88 -10.99
N TYR A 363 7.59 9.03 -9.73
CA TYR A 363 7.54 10.32 -9.07
C TYR A 363 8.92 10.99 -8.97
N PHE A 364 10.01 10.22 -8.87
CA PHE A 364 11.36 10.77 -8.90
C PHE A 364 11.61 11.61 -10.17
N ALA A 365 11.34 11.03 -11.34
CA ALA A 365 11.56 11.73 -12.60
C ALA A 365 10.58 12.88 -12.79
N ILE A 366 9.28 12.65 -12.51
CA ILE A 366 8.23 13.67 -12.64
C ILE A 366 8.49 14.89 -11.77
N SER A 367 8.91 14.71 -10.52
CA SER A 367 9.16 15.79 -9.57
C SER A 367 10.46 16.57 -9.85
N GLY A 368 11.17 16.24 -10.94
CA GLY A 368 12.36 16.96 -11.41
C GLY A 368 13.69 16.23 -11.19
N GLY A 369 13.66 14.96 -10.73
CA GLY A 369 14.82 14.09 -10.63
C GLY A 369 15.87 14.55 -9.60
N LYS A 370 17.11 14.17 -9.85
CA LYS A 370 18.25 14.45 -8.95
C LYS A 370 18.40 15.94 -8.65
N LYS A 371 18.57 16.27 -7.37
CA LYS A 371 18.69 17.63 -6.82
C LYS A 371 17.41 18.48 -6.95
N SER A 372 16.28 17.89 -7.29
CA SER A 372 15.01 18.61 -7.41
C SER A 372 14.52 19.15 -6.06
N MET A 373 14.83 18.50 -4.92
CA MET A 373 14.41 18.99 -3.60
C MET A 373 14.88 20.42 -3.30
N LYS A 374 16.05 20.84 -3.80
CA LYS A 374 16.48 22.24 -3.69
C LYS A 374 15.56 23.19 -4.45
N LYS A 375 15.08 22.77 -5.64
CA LYS A 375 14.13 23.56 -6.43
C LYS A 375 12.75 23.61 -5.74
N TRP A 376 12.32 22.48 -5.14
CA TRP A 376 11.10 22.44 -4.34
C TRP A 376 11.20 23.41 -3.15
N LEU A 377 12.32 23.41 -2.42
CA LEU A 377 12.58 24.32 -1.30
C LEU A 377 12.57 25.80 -1.74
N SER A 378 13.30 26.14 -2.79
CA SER A 378 13.39 27.54 -3.29
C SER A 378 12.05 28.08 -3.83
N ASN A 379 11.12 27.20 -4.19
CA ASN A 379 9.75 27.56 -4.61
C ASN A 379 8.71 27.49 -3.48
N GLY A 380 9.15 27.33 -2.22
CA GLY A 380 8.30 27.33 -1.03
C GLY A 380 7.39 26.11 -0.89
N ILE A 381 7.67 25.01 -1.59
CA ILE A 381 6.85 23.78 -1.58
C ILE A 381 7.53 22.60 -0.87
N ALA A 382 8.75 22.77 -0.35
CA ALA A 382 9.39 21.84 0.58
C ALA A 382 9.68 22.52 1.91
N LYS A 383 9.77 21.74 3.00
CA LYS A 383 10.20 22.21 4.31
C LYS A 383 11.72 22.35 4.37
N SER A 384 12.21 23.08 5.37
CA SER A 384 13.65 23.33 5.59
C SER A 384 14.46 22.06 5.86
N ASP A 385 13.82 20.98 6.33
CA ASP A 385 14.45 19.68 6.50
C ASP A 385 14.81 18.99 5.17
N GLN A 386 14.26 19.49 4.05
CA GLN A 386 14.50 19.00 2.70
C GLN A 386 14.15 17.50 2.50
N ILE A 387 13.21 17.03 3.30
CA ILE A 387 12.60 15.69 3.23
C ILE A 387 11.10 15.86 3.06
N HIS A 388 10.46 16.62 3.94
CA HIS A 388 9.03 16.81 3.94
C HIS A 388 8.61 18.03 3.10
N LEU A 389 7.35 18.00 2.67
CA LEU A 389 6.78 19.08 1.86
C LEU A 389 5.98 20.06 2.74
N THR A 390 5.81 21.28 2.25
CA THR A 390 4.80 22.20 2.79
C THR A 390 3.40 21.73 2.40
N GLN A 391 2.37 22.35 2.96
CA GLN A 391 0.99 22.05 2.57
C GLN A 391 0.79 22.16 1.04
N GLN A 392 1.28 23.24 0.43
CA GLN A 392 1.21 23.41 -1.03
C GLN A 392 1.99 22.33 -1.80
N GLY A 393 3.14 21.89 -1.27
CA GLY A 393 3.91 20.81 -1.87
C GLY A 393 3.18 19.47 -1.82
N TYR A 394 2.49 19.17 -0.71
CA TYR A 394 1.67 17.97 -0.62
C TYR A 394 0.42 18.04 -1.51
N VAL A 395 -0.20 19.21 -1.67
CA VAL A 395 -1.27 19.40 -2.66
C VAL A 395 -0.77 19.04 -4.05
N LEU A 396 0.36 19.62 -4.48
CA LEU A 396 0.94 19.33 -5.79
C LEU A 396 1.37 17.85 -5.93
N LYS A 397 1.93 17.23 -4.86
CA LYS A 397 2.21 15.78 -4.86
C LYS A 397 0.94 14.97 -5.11
N GLY A 398 -0.15 15.28 -4.41
CA GLY A 398 -1.43 14.58 -4.58
C GLY A 398 -2.04 14.75 -5.97
N GLU A 399 -1.97 15.96 -6.54
CA GLU A 399 -2.38 16.24 -7.92
C GLU A 399 -1.54 15.44 -8.94
N LEU A 400 -0.22 15.41 -8.77
CA LEU A 400 0.67 14.64 -9.66
C LEU A 400 0.34 13.14 -9.62
N TYR A 401 0.18 12.56 -8.44
CA TYR A 401 -0.16 11.15 -8.28
C TYR A 401 -1.56 10.82 -8.83
N GLY A 402 -2.58 11.58 -8.44
CA GLY A 402 -3.94 11.37 -8.89
C GLY A 402 -4.07 11.52 -10.40
N ASN A 403 -3.49 12.58 -10.95
CA ASN A 403 -3.52 12.85 -12.39
C ASN A 403 -2.75 11.80 -13.20
N ALA A 404 -1.67 11.21 -12.65
CA ALA A 404 -0.95 10.13 -13.34
C ALA A 404 -1.85 8.89 -13.51
N ILE A 405 -2.64 8.53 -12.49
CA ILE A 405 -3.60 7.43 -12.57
C ILE A 405 -4.74 7.77 -13.54
N LEU A 406 -5.26 9.01 -13.50
CA LEU A 406 -6.31 9.48 -14.41
C LEU A 406 -5.85 9.50 -15.87
N THR A 407 -4.60 9.91 -16.14
CA THR A 407 -4.01 9.85 -17.49
C THR A 407 -3.96 8.42 -18.02
N GLY A 408 -3.48 7.47 -17.19
CA GLY A 408 -3.49 6.05 -17.55
C GLY A 408 -4.89 5.50 -17.79
N PHE A 409 -5.87 5.91 -16.97
CA PHE A 409 -7.26 5.53 -17.14
C PHE A 409 -7.88 6.10 -18.41
N ALA A 410 -7.64 7.38 -18.72
CA ALA A 410 -8.11 8.01 -19.97
C ALA A 410 -7.55 7.29 -21.20
N ARG A 411 -6.27 6.91 -21.17
CA ARG A 411 -5.66 6.09 -22.23
C ARG A 411 -6.35 4.74 -22.36
N TYR A 412 -6.58 4.05 -21.25
CA TYR A 412 -7.30 2.78 -21.22
C TYR A 412 -8.71 2.90 -21.83
N LEU A 413 -9.43 3.99 -21.55
CA LEU A 413 -10.75 4.24 -22.14
C LEU A 413 -10.69 4.45 -23.66
N SER A 414 -9.63 5.10 -24.16
CA SER A 414 -9.42 5.32 -25.59
C SER A 414 -9.06 4.04 -26.35
N ASN A 415 -8.26 3.15 -25.73
CA ASN A 415 -7.81 1.91 -26.34
C ASN A 415 -7.68 0.78 -25.29
N PRO A 416 -8.78 0.07 -24.97
CA PRO A 416 -8.80 -0.97 -23.95
C PRO A 416 -7.96 -2.21 -24.25
N SER A 417 -7.50 -2.37 -25.48
CA SER A 417 -6.66 -3.49 -25.93
C SER A 417 -5.18 -3.13 -26.06
N GLU A 418 -4.83 -1.86 -25.88
CA GLU A 418 -3.45 -1.41 -26.03
C GLU A 418 -2.56 -1.95 -24.92
N GLN A 419 -1.59 -2.76 -25.32
CA GLN A 419 -0.57 -3.30 -24.41
C GLN A 419 0.69 -2.41 -24.40
N VAL A 420 0.53 -1.11 -24.64
CA VAL A 420 1.68 -0.21 -24.77
C VAL A 420 2.34 0.02 -23.42
N VAL A 421 3.56 -0.36 -23.40
CA VAL A 421 4.53 -0.06 -22.34
C VAL A 421 5.01 1.37 -22.52
N LEU A 422 4.71 2.25 -21.57
CA LEU A 422 5.39 3.53 -21.48
C LEU A 422 6.78 3.33 -20.86
N GLU A 423 7.75 2.94 -21.67
CA GLU A 423 9.13 3.03 -21.25
C GLU A 423 9.59 4.48 -21.33
N ARG A 424 9.72 5.16 -20.20
CA ARG A 424 10.48 6.41 -20.17
C ARG A 424 11.91 6.12 -20.54
N LYS A 425 12.45 6.86 -21.50
CA LYS A 425 13.88 6.81 -21.80
C LYS A 425 14.64 7.10 -20.49
N PRO A 426 15.66 6.29 -20.14
CA PRO A 426 16.44 6.54 -18.93
C PRO A 426 17.00 7.95 -18.94
N LEU A 427 16.82 8.70 -17.87
CA LEU A 427 17.51 9.96 -17.65
C LEU A 427 19.01 9.66 -17.44
N GLN A 428 19.77 9.67 -18.54
CA GLN A 428 21.21 9.45 -18.67
C GLN A 428 21.71 8.00 -18.53
N PRO A 429 22.79 7.63 -19.26
CA PRO A 429 23.37 6.30 -19.16
C PRO A 429 24.09 6.18 -17.82
N ILE A 430 23.44 5.52 -16.89
CA ILE A 430 24.11 4.98 -15.72
C ILE A 430 24.94 3.82 -16.20
N LEU A 431 26.25 3.92 -15.98
CA LEU A 431 27.31 2.93 -16.17
C LEU A 431 26.84 1.56 -16.70
N LYS A 432 27.40 1.18 -17.84
CA LYS A 432 27.22 -0.10 -18.54
C LYS A 432 27.26 -1.28 -17.57
N ASP A 433 26.09 -1.66 -17.08
CA ASP A 433 25.85 -2.96 -16.49
C ASP A 433 24.64 -3.57 -17.18
N THR A 434 24.92 -4.20 -18.29
CA THR A 434 23.96 -4.93 -19.12
C THR A 434 23.43 -6.15 -18.37
N LEU A 435 22.25 -6.02 -17.77
CA LEU A 435 21.48 -7.16 -17.30
C LEU A 435 20.69 -7.73 -18.48
N ILE A 436 21.20 -8.77 -19.10
CA ILE A 436 20.42 -9.61 -20.01
C ILE A 436 19.56 -10.51 -19.12
N ILE A 437 18.28 -10.18 -19.02
CA ILE A 437 17.28 -11.06 -18.39
C ILE A 437 16.59 -11.76 -19.55
N SER A 438 16.82 -13.06 -19.69
CA SER A 438 16.07 -13.88 -20.64
C SER A 438 14.62 -14.03 -20.17
N ASP A 439 13.69 -13.78 -21.10
CA ASP A 439 12.25 -13.96 -20.94
C ASP A 439 11.90 -15.43 -20.65
N SER A 440 11.82 -15.82 -19.38
CA SER A 440 11.15 -17.07 -19.01
C SER A 440 10.83 -17.13 -17.53
N LEU A 441 9.73 -16.49 -17.13
CA LEU A 441 8.95 -16.88 -15.95
C LEU A 441 7.47 -16.68 -16.28
N ALA A 442 6.96 -17.47 -17.21
CA ALA A 442 5.53 -17.73 -17.31
C ALA A 442 5.14 -18.61 -16.11
N VAL A 443 4.34 -18.06 -15.21
CA VAL A 443 3.68 -18.81 -14.15
C VAL A 443 2.69 -19.77 -14.80
N ASN A 444 2.99 -21.05 -14.77
CA ASN A 444 2.09 -22.13 -15.16
C ASN A 444 0.94 -22.20 -14.14
N GLN A 445 -0.22 -21.66 -14.52
CA GLN A 445 -1.49 -21.98 -13.87
C GLN A 445 -1.98 -23.32 -14.40
N ASN A 446 -1.69 -24.39 -13.73
CA ASN A 446 -2.45 -25.64 -13.83
C ASN A 446 -2.68 -26.21 -12.45
N ASN A 447 -3.87 -25.90 -11.94
CA ASN A 447 -4.48 -26.53 -10.78
C ASN A 447 -4.79 -27.99 -11.07
N LYS A 448 -4.19 -28.91 -10.34
CA LYS A 448 -4.80 -30.18 -9.96
C LYS A 448 -4.51 -30.42 -8.48
N GLN A 449 -5.59 -30.47 -7.70
CA GLN A 449 -5.61 -30.88 -6.31
C GLN A 449 -5.14 -32.33 -6.17
N PRO A 450 -4.35 -32.68 -5.16
CA PRO A 450 -4.25 -34.04 -4.67
C PRO A 450 -5.11 -34.23 -3.40
N LYS A 451 -5.82 -35.33 -3.42
CA LYS A 451 -6.64 -35.88 -2.32
C LYS A 451 -5.78 -36.19 -1.09
N ILE A 452 -6.37 -35.92 0.06
CA ILE A 452 -5.91 -36.31 1.39
C ILE A 452 -6.00 -37.80 1.52
N ASN A 453 -4.92 -38.44 1.95
CA ASN A 453 -4.97 -39.74 2.65
C ASN A 453 -4.09 -39.66 3.89
N GLU A 454 -4.76 -39.81 5.03
CA GLU A 454 -4.19 -40.08 6.36
C GLU A 454 -3.44 -41.41 6.37
N ILE A 455 -2.27 -41.45 7.01
CA ILE A 455 -1.76 -42.67 7.69
C ILE A 455 -0.89 -42.26 8.88
N GLN A 456 -1.17 -42.94 9.97
CA GLN A 456 -0.77 -42.85 11.36
C GLN A 456 0.74 -43.01 11.67
N GLN A 457 1.12 -42.35 12.76
CA GLN A 457 2.06 -42.66 13.87
C GLN A 457 2.82 -44.00 13.84
N ASN A 458 4.08 -44.13 14.20
CA ASN A 458 4.83 -43.80 15.41
C ASN A 458 6.24 -44.46 15.39
N PRO A 459 7.04 -44.36 16.44
CA PRO A 459 8.44 -43.99 16.41
C PRO A 459 9.42 -45.13 16.78
N LYS A 460 10.71 -44.90 16.62
CA LYS A 460 11.80 -45.24 17.58
C LYS A 460 13.20 -45.29 16.97
N ASN A 461 14.06 -44.56 17.65
CA ASN A 461 15.43 -44.89 18.17
C ASN A 461 16.60 -45.28 17.24
N SER A 462 17.62 -44.52 17.48
CA SER A 462 19.00 -44.82 17.97
C SER A 462 20.13 -44.76 16.94
N SER A 463 21.00 -43.81 17.26
CA SER A 463 22.48 -43.89 17.33
C SER A 463 23.25 -44.77 16.32
N THR A 464 24.20 -44.21 15.63
CA THR A 464 25.64 -44.36 15.93
C THR A 464 26.51 -43.65 14.89
N VAL A 465 27.56 -43.05 15.42
CA VAL A 465 28.75 -42.46 14.77
C VAL A 465 29.59 -43.57 14.15
N VAL A 466 30.09 -43.35 12.93
CA VAL A 466 31.42 -43.85 12.52
C VAL A 466 31.97 -43.04 11.34
N THR A 467 33.07 -42.38 11.55
CA THR A 467 34.04 -41.99 10.50
C THR A 467 34.86 -43.18 10.08
N PRO A 468 35.35 -43.28 8.83
CA PRO A 468 36.78 -43.31 8.64
C PRO A 468 37.35 -42.60 7.38
N LYS A 469 38.63 -42.38 7.53
CA LYS A 469 39.73 -41.79 6.78
C LYS A 469 39.91 -42.20 5.32
N LYS A 470 40.51 -41.21 4.59
CA LYS A 470 41.46 -41.19 3.44
C LYS A 470 41.84 -42.49 2.78
N LYS A 471 41.89 -42.43 1.43
CA LYS A 471 43.09 -42.80 0.64
C LYS A 471 43.10 -42.09 -0.71
N ASP A 472 44.30 -41.61 -1.06
CA ASP A 472 44.70 -41.01 -2.33
C ASP A 472 44.83 -42.07 -3.43
N GLU A 473 44.50 -41.69 -4.67
CA GLU A 473 45.17 -42.22 -5.86
C GLU A 473 45.11 -41.19 -7.00
N LYS A 474 46.32 -40.94 -7.55
CA LYS A 474 46.63 -40.19 -8.77
C LYS A 474 46.27 -41.05 -9.98
N ILE A 475 45.85 -40.43 -11.09
CA ILE A 475 46.31 -40.73 -12.45
C ILE A 475 45.88 -39.61 -13.43
N ASN A 476 46.86 -39.10 -14.09
CA ASN A 476 47.18 -38.40 -15.33
C ASN A 476 46.08 -37.87 -16.31
N ASN A 477 46.32 -36.60 -16.60
CA ASN A 477 46.33 -35.83 -17.87
C ASN A 477 45.54 -36.30 -19.11
N SER A 478 44.60 -35.45 -19.49
CA SER A 478 44.52 -34.97 -20.86
C SER A 478 43.92 -33.56 -20.88
N SER A 479 44.56 -32.69 -21.63
CA SER A 479 44.31 -31.25 -21.76
C SER A 479 42.93 -30.95 -22.33
N VAL A 480 42.07 -30.32 -21.52
CA VAL A 480 40.88 -29.62 -21.97
C VAL A 480 40.87 -28.23 -21.33
N ASN A 481 40.73 -27.23 -22.15
CA ASN A 481 40.72 -25.82 -21.89
C ASN A 481 39.73 -25.50 -20.74
N THR A 482 40.19 -25.38 -19.49
CA THR A 482 39.37 -25.15 -18.32
C THR A 482 39.06 -23.65 -18.19
N LYS A 483 37.85 -23.22 -18.60
CA LYS A 483 37.23 -22.02 -18.03
C LYS A 483 37.27 -22.18 -16.51
N LYS A 484 37.99 -21.31 -15.81
CA LYS A 484 37.99 -21.27 -14.33
C LYS A 484 36.56 -21.08 -13.86
N ASN A 485 35.96 -22.13 -13.31
CA ASN A 485 34.64 -22.02 -12.68
C ASN A 485 34.71 -20.98 -11.56
N LYS A 486 33.81 -19.98 -11.59
CA LYS A 486 33.63 -19.06 -10.49
C LYS A 486 32.75 -19.73 -9.43
N PHE A 487 33.03 -19.50 -8.16
CA PHE A 487 32.27 -20.06 -7.05
C PHE A 487 31.69 -18.93 -6.16
N HIS A 488 30.52 -19.17 -5.60
CA HIS A 488 29.94 -18.35 -4.53
C HIS A 488 29.76 -19.19 -3.27
N THR A 489 30.20 -18.66 -2.12
CA THR A 489 29.95 -19.28 -0.81
C THR A 489 28.72 -18.61 -0.19
N VAL A 490 27.68 -19.40 0.09
CA VAL A 490 26.41 -18.95 0.64
C VAL A 490 26.61 -18.33 2.01
N LYS A 491 26.16 -17.10 2.20
CA LYS A 491 26.21 -16.36 3.46
C LYS A 491 24.87 -16.41 4.19
N LYS A 492 24.87 -16.07 5.48
CA LYS A 492 23.65 -15.97 6.29
C LYS A 492 22.65 -15.00 5.64
N GLY A 493 21.43 -15.48 5.38
CA GLY A 493 20.34 -14.70 4.78
C GLY A 493 20.29 -14.73 3.25
N GLU A 494 21.24 -15.38 2.56
CA GLU A 494 21.18 -15.56 1.11
C GLU A 494 20.31 -16.79 0.74
N ASN A 495 19.54 -16.66 -0.35
CA ASN A 495 18.82 -17.74 -1.00
C ASN A 495 19.19 -17.81 -2.49
N LEU A 496 18.71 -18.83 -3.20
CA LEU A 496 19.05 -19.02 -4.62
C LEU A 496 18.65 -17.82 -5.48
N SER A 497 17.53 -17.15 -5.19
CA SER A 497 17.08 -15.99 -5.94
C SER A 497 18.03 -14.80 -5.76
N VAL A 498 18.48 -14.55 -4.53
CA VAL A 498 19.47 -13.50 -4.20
C VAL A 498 20.79 -13.76 -4.91
N ILE A 499 21.26 -15.02 -4.87
CA ILE A 499 22.53 -15.42 -5.50
C ILE A 499 22.40 -15.36 -7.03
N ALA A 500 21.26 -15.77 -7.58
CA ALA A 500 20.99 -15.67 -9.01
C ALA A 500 21.04 -14.21 -9.50
N VAL A 501 20.39 -13.30 -8.81
CA VAL A 501 20.41 -11.85 -9.13
C VAL A 501 21.84 -11.29 -9.02
N LYS A 502 22.55 -11.62 -7.94
CA LYS A 502 23.92 -11.15 -7.69
C LYS A 502 24.89 -11.53 -8.80
N TYR A 503 24.73 -12.75 -9.36
CA TYR A 503 25.59 -13.28 -10.41
C TYR A 503 24.96 -13.25 -11.81
N ARG A 504 23.88 -12.49 -11.99
CA ARG A 504 23.22 -12.27 -13.28
C ARG A 504 22.82 -13.59 -13.96
N THR A 505 22.26 -14.51 -13.19
CA THR A 505 21.81 -15.81 -13.65
C THR A 505 20.41 -16.10 -13.12
N SER A 506 19.82 -17.22 -13.50
CA SER A 506 18.52 -17.65 -12.98
C SER A 506 18.67 -18.72 -11.90
N VAL A 507 17.65 -18.85 -11.03
CA VAL A 507 17.57 -19.92 -10.03
C VAL A 507 17.67 -21.30 -10.71
N SER A 508 17.02 -21.46 -11.87
CA SER A 508 17.05 -22.72 -12.63
C SER A 508 18.46 -23.07 -13.13
N VAL A 509 19.23 -22.08 -13.57
CA VAL A 509 20.62 -22.27 -13.99
C VAL A 509 21.51 -22.65 -12.80
N LEU A 510 21.37 -21.95 -11.65
CA LEU A 510 22.13 -22.31 -10.44
C LEU A 510 21.75 -23.70 -9.95
N LYS A 511 20.48 -24.07 -9.96
CA LYS A 511 20.03 -25.42 -9.59
C LYS A 511 20.64 -26.49 -10.52
N LYS A 512 20.58 -26.25 -11.83
CA LYS A 512 21.14 -27.17 -12.84
C LYS A 512 22.63 -27.32 -12.70
N LEU A 513 23.38 -26.19 -12.57
CA LEU A 513 24.84 -26.20 -12.43
C LEU A 513 25.34 -26.89 -11.14
N ASN A 514 24.49 -26.84 -10.09
CA ASN A 514 24.86 -27.37 -8.77
C ASN A 514 24.08 -28.62 -8.38
N ASN A 515 23.30 -29.22 -9.29
CA ASN A 515 22.47 -30.41 -9.08
C ASN A 515 21.52 -30.28 -7.86
N LEU A 516 20.97 -29.08 -7.62
CA LEU A 516 20.13 -28.83 -6.48
C LEU A 516 18.68 -29.30 -6.73
N LYS A 517 18.21 -30.22 -5.88
CA LYS A 517 16.82 -30.74 -5.95
C LYS A 517 15.80 -29.84 -5.26
N SER A 518 16.23 -28.92 -4.38
CA SER A 518 15.37 -27.97 -3.66
C SER A 518 16.01 -26.57 -3.64
N ASP A 519 15.26 -25.58 -3.17
CA ASP A 519 15.76 -24.20 -3.03
C ASP A 519 16.47 -23.94 -1.69
N LYS A 520 16.50 -24.94 -0.81
CA LYS A 520 17.16 -24.83 0.49
C LYS A 520 18.68 -24.85 0.31
N LEU A 521 19.35 -23.82 0.84
CA LEU A 521 20.80 -23.70 0.88
C LEU A 521 21.31 -23.76 2.32
N GLN A 522 22.54 -24.25 2.49
CA GLN A 522 23.22 -24.19 3.79
C GLN A 522 24.24 -23.04 3.80
N ILE A 523 24.38 -22.37 4.95
CA ILE A 523 25.43 -21.34 5.12
C ILE A 523 26.80 -22.01 4.94
N GLY A 524 27.68 -21.41 4.12
CA GLY A 524 28.98 -21.98 3.76
C GLY A 524 28.95 -22.89 2.54
N GLN A 525 27.79 -23.25 2.00
CA GLN A 525 27.69 -24.05 0.76
C GLN A 525 28.34 -23.31 -0.41
N LYS A 526 29.19 -24.00 -1.18
CA LYS A 526 29.79 -23.45 -2.40
C LYS A 526 28.91 -23.78 -3.61
N LEU A 527 28.53 -22.76 -4.36
CA LEU A 527 27.78 -22.89 -5.60
C LEU A 527 28.66 -22.54 -6.79
N ILE A 528 28.64 -23.37 -7.80
CA ILE A 528 29.24 -23.09 -9.11
C ILE A 528 28.42 -22.02 -9.79
N LEU A 529 29.07 -21.02 -10.32
CA LEU A 529 28.45 -19.92 -11.04
C LEU A 529 28.65 -20.10 -12.56
N PRO A 530 27.70 -19.63 -13.36
CA PRO A 530 27.78 -19.68 -14.82
C PRO A 530 28.85 -18.74 -15.41
#